data_f03b0232ad4c67015745ade8a3c3c177
#
_entry.id   f03b0232ad4c67015745ade8a3c3c177
#
_cell.length_a   1.000
_cell.length_b   1.000
_cell.length_c   1.000
_cell.angle_alpha   90.00
_cell.angle_beta   90.00
_cell.angle_gamma   90.00
#
_symmetry.space_group_name_H-M   'P 1'
#
loop_
_entity.id
_entity.type
_entity.pdbx_description
1 polymer ?
#
loop_
_entity_poly.entity_id
_entity_poly.type
_entity_poly.pdbx_seq_one_letter_code
_entity_poly.pdbx_strand_id
1 'polypeptide(L)'
;ASDKTGKHSFKAVTKRYFELSKRPFTADIPEVKNGHISPYDPLFKKHAKNIGWDWQLLASISYQESHFNPTVVSWAGAEGLMGIMPNTAKALGVTPHELKDPDTGIRTGVDCLRRFRQGFSEITDPEEKVKFTLAAYNAGIGHIYDAQRLARKYGKDPNKWDNNVAEYIRLKNDPEYYNDPVCKHGYLRGSETYNYVRE
;
A
#
# COMPACT_ATOMS: atom_id res chain seq x y z
N ALA A 1 26.85 -15.23 -8.99
CA ALA A 1 26.53 -15.19 -7.57
C ALA A 1 25.12 -14.61 -7.44
N SER A 2 24.13 -15.47 -7.18
CA SER A 2 22.74 -15.10 -7.06
C SER A 2 22.48 -14.37 -5.74
N ASP A 3 21.86 -13.24 -5.85
CA ASP A 3 21.45 -12.34 -4.75
C ASP A 3 20.55 -13.06 -3.74
N LYS A 4 21.15 -13.55 -2.65
CA LYS A 4 20.44 -14.14 -1.51
C LYS A 4 19.95 -13.09 -0.51
N THR A 5 20.41 -11.85 -0.61
CA THR A 5 20.09 -10.76 0.33
C THR A 5 18.67 -10.23 0.15
N GLY A 6 18.16 -10.14 -1.07
CA GLY A 6 16.81 -9.66 -1.32
C GLY A 6 15.70 -10.56 -0.79
N LYS A 7 15.90 -11.89 -0.75
CA LYS A 7 14.89 -12.84 -0.25
C LYS A 7 14.75 -12.85 1.28
N HIS A 8 15.82 -12.54 2.03
CA HIS A 8 15.76 -12.47 3.49
C HIS A 8 15.08 -11.18 3.97
N SER A 9 15.30 -10.09 3.28
CA SER A 9 14.72 -8.78 3.57
C SER A 9 13.20 -8.77 3.34
N PHE A 10 12.74 -9.33 2.22
CA PHE A 10 11.31 -9.47 1.91
C PHE A 10 10.55 -10.33 2.92
N LYS A 11 11.15 -11.43 3.39
CA LYS A 11 10.56 -12.24 4.46
C LYS A 11 10.45 -11.49 5.79
N ALA A 12 11.36 -10.56 6.07
CA ALA A 12 11.30 -9.73 7.28
C ALA A 12 10.15 -8.71 7.21
N VAL A 13 9.91 -8.11 6.03
CA VAL A 13 8.79 -7.18 5.81
C VAL A 13 7.44 -7.92 5.92
N THR A 14 7.28 -9.03 5.23
CA THR A 14 6.06 -9.84 5.30
C THR A 14 5.83 -10.42 6.71
N LYS A 15 6.89 -10.88 7.39
CA LYS A 15 6.79 -11.33 8.78
C LYS A 15 6.34 -10.21 9.71
N ARG A 16 6.86 -8.99 9.50
CA ARG A 16 6.49 -7.80 10.26
C ARG A 16 5.03 -7.40 10.02
N TYR A 17 4.52 -7.51 8.78
CA TYR A 17 3.13 -7.28 8.43
C TYR A 17 2.17 -8.25 9.13
N PHE A 18 2.54 -9.53 9.27
CA PHE A 18 1.70 -10.54 9.91
C PHE A 18 1.89 -10.64 11.44
N GLU A 19 3.06 -10.28 11.98
CA GLU A 19 3.34 -10.41 13.43
C GLU A 19 3.01 -9.14 14.23
N LEU A 20 2.95 -7.97 13.61
CA LEU A 20 2.74 -6.69 14.31
C LEU A 20 1.29 -6.20 14.30
N SER A 21 0.37 -6.86 13.63
CA SER A 21 -1.06 -6.58 13.76
C SER A 21 -1.64 -7.09 15.10
N LYS A 22 -0.87 -6.97 16.18
CA LYS A 22 -1.34 -7.19 17.55
C LYS A 22 -2.11 -5.96 18.05
N ARG A 23 -3.14 -5.55 17.33
CA ARG A 23 -4.21 -4.77 17.95
C ARG A 23 -5.20 -5.75 18.58
N PRO A 24 -5.79 -5.43 19.74
CA PRO A 24 -6.93 -6.15 20.26
C PRO A 24 -8.16 -5.79 19.41
N PHE A 25 -8.10 -6.09 18.13
CA PHE A 25 -9.25 -6.13 17.27
C PHE A 25 -9.70 -7.58 17.29
N THR A 26 -10.74 -7.85 18.06
CA THR A 26 -11.48 -9.12 18.08
C THR A 26 -12.31 -9.28 16.81
N ALA A 27 -11.72 -9.01 15.64
CA ALA A 27 -12.27 -9.42 14.38
C ALA A 27 -11.49 -10.65 13.96
N ASP A 28 -12.22 -11.70 13.60
CA ASP A 28 -11.73 -12.99 13.12
C ASP A 28 -10.58 -12.79 12.13
N ILE A 29 -9.33 -12.75 12.65
CA ILE A 29 -8.17 -12.95 11.79
C ILE A 29 -8.40 -14.33 11.20
N PRO A 30 -8.47 -14.48 9.87
CA PRO A 30 -8.63 -15.78 9.26
C PRO A 30 -7.52 -16.66 9.85
N GLU A 31 -7.89 -17.63 10.66
CA GLU A 31 -6.92 -18.61 11.13
C GLU A 31 -6.23 -19.16 9.90
N VAL A 32 -4.90 -19.05 9.85
CA VAL A 32 -4.10 -19.69 8.82
C VAL A 32 -4.29 -21.19 8.98
N LYS A 33 -5.38 -21.72 8.40
CA LYS A 33 -5.69 -23.13 8.42
C LYS A 33 -4.93 -23.80 7.30
N ASN A 34 -4.07 -24.73 7.64
CA ASN A 34 -3.31 -25.55 6.68
C ASN A 34 -2.44 -24.73 5.67
N GLY A 35 -1.91 -23.58 6.08
CA GLY A 35 -1.06 -22.73 5.23
C GLY A 35 -1.82 -21.86 4.22
N HIS A 36 -3.15 -21.77 4.31
CA HIS A 36 -3.99 -20.89 3.52
C HIS A 36 -4.33 -19.62 4.30
N ILE A 37 -4.14 -18.44 3.67
CA ILE A 37 -4.47 -17.13 4.24
C ILE A 37 -5.91 -16.75 3.82
N SER A 38 -6.28 -17.06 2.57
CA SER A 38 -7.58 -16.71 2.00
C SER A 38 -8.02 -17.72 0.93
N PRO A 39 -9.30 -17.69 0.53
CA PRO A 39 -9.77 -18.46 -0.64
C PRO A 39 -9.09 -18.05 -1.96
N TYR A 40 -8.45 -16.88 -1.98
CA TYR A 40 -7.86 -16.25 -3.18
C TYR A 40 -6.35 -16.43 -3.28
N ASP A 41 -5.72 -17.22 -2.39
CA ASP A 41 -4.27 -17.46 -2.42
C ASP A 41 -3.70 -17.85 -3.79
N PRO A 42 -4.37 -18.71 -4.60
CA PRO A 42 -3.90 -19.01 -5.96
C PRO A 42 -3.83 -17.78 -6.85
N LEU A 43 -4.81 -16.86 -6.73
CA LEU A 43 -4.86 -15.61 -7.50
C LEU A 43 -3.79 -14.63 -7.05
N PHE A 44 -3.56 -14.47 -5.74
CA PHE A 44 -2.45 -13.67 -5.24
C PHE A 44 -1.11 -14.21 -5.73
N LYS A 45 -0.88 -15.52 -5.68
CA LYS A 45 0.33 -16.17 -6.23
C LYS A 45 0.51 -15.94 -7.72
N LYS A 46 -0.59 -15.98 -8.49
CA LYS A 46 -0.61 -15.71 -9.94
C LYS A 46 -0.14 -14.28 -10.21
N HIS A 47 -0.78 -13.29 -9.58
CA HIS A 47 -0.56 -11.87 -9.90
C HIS A 47 0.67 -11.26 -9.23
N ALA A 48 1.16 -11.81 -8.11
CA ALA A 48 2.39 -11.39 -7.46
C ALA A 48 3.62 -11.44 -8.38
N LYS A 49 3.63 -12.38 -9.33
CA LYS A 49 4.69 -12.51 -10.34
C LYS A 49 4.82 -11.25 -11.21
N ASN A 50 3.72 -10.54 -11.46
CA ASN A 50 3.69 -9.36 -12.32
C ASN A 50 4.35 -8.12 -11.69
N ILE A 51 4.46 -8.09 -10.37
CA ILE A 51 5.11 -7.01 -9.62
C ILE A 51 6.43 -7.45 -8.97
N GLY A 52 6.68 -8.76 -8.92
CA GLY A 52 7.87 -9.35 -8.29
C GLY A 52 7.86 -9.25 -6.77
N TRP A 53 6.68 -9.19 -6.16
CA TRP A 53 6.48 -9.17 -4.71
C TRP A 53 6.08 -10.55 -4.18
N ASP A 54 6.23 -10.72 -2.86
CA ASP A 54 5.65 -11.88 -2.18
C ASP A 54 4.12 -11.80 -2.26
N TRP A 55 3.48 -12.92 -2.59
CA TRP A 55 2.02 -12.99 -2.70
C TRP A 55 1.32 -12.72 -1.36
N GLN A 56 2.00 -13.01 -0.24
CA GLN A 56 1.49 -12.73 1.10
C GLN A 56 1.35 -11.23 1.35
N LEU A 57 2.24 -10.41 0.80
CA LEU A 57 2.09 -8.95 0.86
C LEU A 57 0.83 -8.47 0.11
N LEU A 58 0.53 -9.04 -1.06
CA LEU A 58 -0.71 -8.74 -1.77
C LEU A 58 -1.94 -9.18 -0.97
N ALA A 59 -1.89 -10.35 -0.33
CA ALA A 59 -2.96 -10.82 0.55
C ALA A 59 -3.15 -9.88 1.75
N SER A 60 -2.07 -9.36 2.35
CA SER A 60 -2.16 -8.38 3.45
C SER A 60 -2.83 -7.09 3.00
N ILE A 61 -2.48 -6.56 1.82
CA ILE A 61 -3.15 -5.39 1.25
C ILE A 61 -4.65 -5.67 1.09
N SER A 62 -5.01 -6.79 0.48
CA SER A 62 -6.41 -7.16 0.30
C SER A 62 -7.17 -7.32 1.62
N TYR A 63 -6.52 -7.85 2.65
CA TYR A 63 -7.11 -7.93 3.97
C TYR A 63 -7.37 -6.55 4.57
N GLN A 64 -6.43 -5.63 4.48
CA GLN A 64 -6.61 -4.25 4.97
C GLN A 64 -7.71 -3.50 4.21
N GLU A 65 -7.81 -3.71 2.88
CA GLU A 65 -8.78 -3.00 2.04
C GLU A 65 -10.21 -3.55 2.14
N SER A 66 -10.38 -4.87 2.26
CA SER A 66 -11.68 -5.50 2.10
C SER A 66 -11.99 -6.64 3.07
N HIS A 67 -11.03 -7.07 3.91
CA HIS A 67 -11.11 -8.33 4.68
C HIS A 67 -11.45 -9.52 3.76
N PHE A 68 -10.86 -9.55 2.57
CA PHE A 68 -11.10 -10.54 1.51
C PHE A 68 -12.54 -10.59 1.00
N ASN A 69 -13.32 -9.50 1.12
CA ASN A 69 -14.67 -9.43 0.57
C ASN A 69 -14.65 -8.81 -0.84
N PRO A 70 -14.94 -9.58 -1.91
CA PRO A 70 -14.86 -9.08 -3.28
C PRO A 70 -16.00 -8.12 -3.65
N THR A 71 -17.06 -8.07 -2.84
CA THR A 71 -18.25 -7.24 -3.12
C THR A 71 -18.32 -5.98 -2.26
N VAL A 72 -17.30 -5.74 -1.41
CA VAL A 72 -17.30 -4.58 -0.53
C VAL A 72 -17.23 -3.28 -1.33
N VAL A 73 -17.97 -2.29 -0.84
CA VAL A 73 -17.85 -0.89 -1.27
C VAL A 73 -17.59 -0.07 -0.02
N SER A 74 -16.46 0.63 0.02
CA SER A 74 -16.14 1.50 1.15
C SER A 74 -17.03 2.75 1.16
N TRP A 75 -17.09 3.45 2.29
CA TRP A 75 -17.82 4.73 2.38
C TRP A 75 -17.31 5.78 1.38
N ALA A 76 -16.04 5.69 0.98
CA ALA A 76 -15.42 6.57 -0.03
C ALA A 76 -15.64 6.09 -1.47
N GLY A 77 -16.32 4.94 -1.67
CA GLY A 77 -16.62 4.36 -2.96
C GLY A 77 -15.52 3.45 -3.54
N ALA A 78 -14.51 3.07 -2.76
CA ALA A 78 -13.54 2.07 -3.20
C ALA A 78 -14.18 0.68 -3.23
N GLU A 79 -13.90 -0.13 -4.24
CA GLU A 79 -14.59 -1.39 -4.51
C GLU A 79 -13.65 -2.60 -4.64
N GLY A 80 -14.17 -3.77 -4.31
CA GLY A 80 -13.56 -5.07 -4.54
C GLY A 80 -12.44 -5.42 -3.58
N LEU A 81 -11.80 -6.56 -3.81
CA LEU A 81 -10.77 -7.15 -2.94
C LEU A 81 -9.62 -6.20 -2.61
N MET A 82 -9.25 -5.34 -3.55
CA MET A 82 -8.08 -4.47 -3.46
C MET A 82 -8.46 -3.00 -3.20
N GLY A 83 -9.72 -2.68 -2.90
CA GLY A 83 -10.16 -1.34 -2.56
C GLY A 83 -9.91 -0.29 -3.64
N ILE A 84 -10.25 -0.58 -4.89
CA ILE A 84 -9.96 0.30 -6.02
C ILE A 84 -10.98 1.42 -6.14
N MET A 85 -10.51 2.66 -6.17
CA MET A 85 -11.36 3.81 -6.42
C MET A 85 -11.91 3.84 -7.85
N PRO A 86 -13.17 4.27 -8.10
CA PRO A 86 -13.80 4.27 -9.42
C PRO A 86 -12.98 5.00 -10.49
N ASN A 87 -12.38 6.14 -10.16
CA ASN A 87 -11.54 6.90 -11.09
C ASN A 87 -10.26 6.13 -11.46
N THR A 88 -9.71 5.36 -10.52
CA THR A 88 -8.54 4.51 -10.76
C THR A 88 -8.91 3.34 -11.65
N ALA A 89 -10.03 2.66 -11.39
CA ALA A 89 -10.56 1.60 -12.22
C ALA A 89 -10.78 2.08 -13.68
N LYS A 90 -11.46 3.22 -13.84
CA LYS A 90 -11.68 3.84 -15.15
C LYS A 90 -10.37 4.13 -15.88
N ALA A 91 -9.37 4.68 -15.20
CA ALA A 91 -8.05 4.96 -15.78
C ALA A 91 -7.28 3.69 -16.19
N LEU A 92 -7.66 2.54 -15.64
CA LEU A 92 -7.14 1.20 -15.96
C LEU A 92 -8.03 0.44 -16.96
N GLY A 93 -9.13 1.05 -17.43
CA GLY A 93 -10.06 0.45 -18.37
C GLY A 93 -10.95 -0.65 -17.75
N VAL A 94 -11.18 -0.58 -16.44
CA VAL A 94 -11.98 -1.55 -15.67
C VAL A 94 -13.23 -0.87 -15.12
N THR A 95 -14.36 -1.52 -15.21
CA THR A 95 -15.61 -1.03 -14.61
C THR A 95 -15.74 -1.45 -13.13
N PRO A 96 -16.52 -0.72 -12.31
CA PRO A 96 -16.80 -1.11 -10.93
C PRO A 96 -17.39 -2.52 -10.80
N HIS A 97 -18.23 -2.93 -11.76
CA HIS A 97 -18.82 -4.27 -11.78
C HIS A 97 -17.75 -5.37 -11.94
N GLU A 98 -16.77 -5.14 -12.81
CA GLU A 98 -15.68 -6.11 -13.07
C GLU A 98 -14.74 -6.25 -11.85
N LEU A 99 -14.64 -5.23 -10.99
CA LEU A 99 -13.84 -5.31 -9.76
C LEU A 99 -14.38 -6.34 -8.74
N LYS A 100 -15.64 -6.75 -8.86
CA LYS A 100 -16.24 -7.78 -8.01
C LYS A 100 -15.79 -9.19 -8.38
N ASP A 101 -15.25 -9.38 -9.60
CA ASP A 101 -14.55 -10.60 -9.95
C ASP A 101 -13.18 -10.64 -9.28
N PRO A 102 -12.87 -11.67 -8.47
CA PRO A 102 -11.63 -11.71 -7.69
C PRO A 102 -10.36 -11.64 -8.54
N ASP A 103 -10.30 -12.29 -9.68
CA ASP A 103 -9.13 -12.28 -10.57
C ASP A 103 -8.90 -10.88 -11.14
N THR A 104 -9.96 -10.24 -11.63
CA THR A 104 -9.93 -8.88 -12.16
C THR A 104 -9.58 -7.87 -11.07
N GLY A 105 -10.18 -7.98 -9.88
CA GLY A 105 -9.90 -7.09 -8.74
C GLY A 105 -8.45 -7.13 -8.30
N ILE A 106 -7.88 -8.33 -8.12
CA ILE A 106 -6.47 -8.50 -7.72
C ILE A 106 -5.54 -8.02 -8.83
N ARG A 107 -5.78 -8.37 -10.10
CA ARG A 107 -5.01 -7.89 -11.24
C ARG A 107 -4.98 -6.36 -11.30
N THR A 108 -6.14 -5.72 -11.18
CA THR A 108 -6.27 -4.25 -11.19
C THR A 108 -5.52 -3.61 -10.04
N GLY A 109 -5.58 -4.17 -8.82
CA GLY A 109 -4.79 -3.71 -7.68
C GLY A 109 -3.29 -3.79 -7.92
N VAL A 110 -2.82 -4.89 -8.51
CA VAL A 110 -1.39 -5.05 -8.87
C VAL A 110 -0.96 -4.04 -9.93
N ASP A 111 -1.80 -3.77 -10.93
CA ASP A 111 -1.49 -2.76 -11.96
C ASP A 111 -1.45 -1.35 -11.36
N CYS A 112 -2.31 -1.05 -10.39
CA CYS A 112 -2.27 0.20 -9.61
C CYS A 112 -0.97 0.32 -8.82
N LEU A 113 -0.58 -0.71 -8.08
CA LEU A 113 0.68 -0.76 -7.33
C LEU A 113 1.90 -0.56 -8.25
N ARG A 114 1.91 -1.20 -9.42
CA ARG A 114 2.98 -1.03 -10.42
C ARG A 114 3.09 0.41 -10.90
N ARG A 115 1.97 1.08 -11.17
CA ARG A 115 1.96 2.50 -11.56
C ARG A 115 2.53 3.40 -10.47
N PHE A 116 2.12 3.22 -9.22
CA PHE A 116 2.69 3.98 -8.11
C PHE A 116 4.19 3.72 -7.93
N ARG A 117 4.62 2.47 -8.03
CA ARG A 117 6.03 2.08 -7.94
C ARG A 117 6.91 2.78 -8.98
N GLN A 118 6.39 2.98 -10.19
CA GLN A 118 7.10 3.72 -11.26
C GLN A 118 7.34 5.19 -10.88
N GLY A 119 6.45 5.80 -10.11
CA GLY A 119 6.60 7.18 -9.62
C GLY A 119 7.75 7.38 -8.62
N PHE A 120 8.35 6.31 -8.12
CA PHE A 120 9.47 6.31 -7.16
C PHE A 120 10.74 5.71 -7.78
N SER A 121 11.03 6.04 -9.04
CA SER A 121 12.24 5.54 -9.76
C SER A 121 13.55 5.92 -9.06
N GLU A 122 13.60 7.10 -8.45
CA GLU A 122 14.75 7.64 -7.71
C GLU A 122 15.11 6.84 -6.46
N ILE A 123 14.15 6.08 -5.91
CA ILE A 123 14.39 5.25 -4.73
C ILE A 123 15.00 3.93 -5.18
N THR A 124 16.28 3.73 -4.88
CA THR A 124 17.04 2.54 -5.30
C THR A 124 16.87 1.36 -4.37
N ASP A 125 16.65 1.61 -3.06
CA ASP A 125 16.42 0.57 -2.07
C ASP A 125 15.05 -0.09 -2.32
N PRO A 126 14.99 -1.42 -2.54
CA PRO A 126 13.74 -2.12 -2.81
C PRO A 126 12.74 -2.09 -1.66
N GLU A 127 13.20 -2.12 -0.40
CA GLU A 127 12.32 -2.07 0.78
C GLU A 127 11.70 -0.69 0.95
N GLU A 128 12.51 0.35 0.84
CA GLU A 128 12.02 1.71 0.84
C GLU A 128 10.99 1.91 -0.28
N LYS A 129 11.29 1.47 -1.50
CA LYS A 129 10.38 1.56 -2.64
C LYS A 129 9.03 0.87 -2.39
N VAL A 130 8.99 -0.25 -1.68
CA VAL A 130 7.74 -0.90 -1.25
C VAL A 130 6.96 0.01 -0.31
N LYS A 131 7.59 0.57 0.73
CA LYS A 131 6.94 1.46 1.70
C LYS A 131 6.30 2.68 1.02
N PHE A 132 7.04 3.33 0.13
CA PHE A 132 6.54 4.47 -0.65
C PHE A 132 5.38 4.08 -1.56
N THR A 133 5.44 2.91 -2.18
CA THR A 133 4.37 2.41 -3.05
C THR A 133 3.10 2.13 -2.23
N LEU A 134 3.21 1.50 -1.07
CA LEU A 134 2.09 1.24 -0.17
C LEU A 134 1.47 2.54 0.34
N ALA A 135 2.30 3.50 0.74
CA ALA A 135 1.83 4.81 1.16
C ALA A 135 1.05 5.53 0.03
N ALA A 136 1.57 5.48 -1.20
CA ALA A 136 0.90 6.07 -2.36
C ALA A 136 -0.39 5.33 -2.72
N TYR A 137 -0.46 4.03 -2.52
CA TYR A 137 -1.67 3.24 -2.71
C TYR A 137 -2.79 3.68 -1.76
N ASN A 138 -2.46 3.89 -0.50
CA ASN A 138 -3.40 4.31 0.55
C ASN A 138 -3.82 5.78 0.42
N ALA A 139 -2.85 6.70 0.27
CA ALA A 139 -3.08 8.16 0.34
C ALA A 139 -3.15 8.87 -1.01
N GLY A 140 -2.72 8.21 -2.07
CA GLY A 140 -2.45 8.87 -3.35
C GLY A 140 -1.04 9.45 -3.43
N ILE A 141 -0.40 9.27 -4.58
CA ILE A 141 1.01 9.62 -4.81
C ILE A 141 1.33 11.11 -4.57
N GLY A 142 0.36 11.99 -4.82
CA GLY A 142 0.53 13.43 -4.64
C GLY A 142 0.86 13.82 -3.20
N HIS A 143 0.21 13.18 -2.23
CA HIS A 143 0.50 13.42 -0.82
C HIS A 143 1.90 12.90 -0.42
N ILE A 144 2.36 11.83 -1.03
CA ILE A 144 3.70 11.28 -0.78
C ILE A 144 4.76 12.24 -1.34
N TYR A 145 4.53 12.80 -2.53
CA TYR A 145 5.42 13.82 -3.09
C TYR A 145 5.46 15.09 -2.22
N ASP A 146 4.32 15.51 -1.63
CA ASP A 146 4.32 16.61 -0.66
C ASP A 146 5.19 16.28 0.54
N ALA A 147 5.05 15.10 1.12
CA ALA A 147 5.84 14.69 2.27
C ALA A 147 7.34 14.57 1.94
N GLN A 148 7.70 14.12 0.74
CA GLN A 148 9.10 14.15 0.28
C GLN A 148 9.65 15.57 0.16
N ARG A 149 8.84 16.54 -0.32
CA ARG A 149 9.25 17.95 -0.38
C ARG A 149 9.42 18.56 1.01
N LEU A 150 8.50 18.25 1.94
CA LEU A 150 8.64 18.66 3.35
C LEU A 150 9.88 18.03 3.97
N ALA A 151 10.11 16.72 3.81
CA ALA A 151 11.31 16.07 4.32
C ALA A 151 12.58 16.77 3.83
N ARG A 152 12.67 17.06 2.53
CA ARG A 152 13.81 17.79 1.95
C ARG A 152 13.96 19.19 2.54
N LYS A 153 12.86 19.93 2.71
CA LYS A 153 12.85 21.29 3.30
C LYS A 153 13.41 21.29 4.72
N TYR A 154 13.08 20.27 5.50
CA TYR A 154 13.51 20.15 6.90
C TYR A 154 14.77 19.30 7.10
N GLY A 155 15.59 19.10 6.04
CA GLY A 155 16.89 18.44 6.13
C GLY A 155 16.84 16.94 6.35
N LYS A 156 15.72 16.29 5.99
CA LYS A 156 15.56 14.84 6.03
C LYS A 156 15.74 14.21 4.65
N ASP A 157 16.00 12.90 4.61
CA ASP A 157 16.16 12.17 3.37
C ASP A 157 14.79 11.89 2.71
N PRO A 158 14.51 12.48 1.52
CA PRO A 158 13.24 12.31 0.84
C PRO A 158 13.02 10.89 0.26
N ASN A 159 14.06 10.06 0.25
CA ASN A 159 14.05 8.70 -0.29
C ASN A 159 14.03 7.62 0.79
N LYS A 160 13.95 8.02 2.06
CA LYS A 160 13.79 7.13 3.21
C LYS A 160 12.45 7.34 3.89
N TRP A 161 11.81 6.24 4.24
CA TRP A 161 10.50 6.27 4.90
C TRP A 161 10.62 6.52 6.40
N ASP A 162 11.23 5.58 7.13
CA ASP A 162 11.29 5.62 8.59
C ASP A 162 12.13 6.81 9.08
N ASN A 163 11.59 7.58 10.04
CA ASN A 163 12.19 8.78 10.63
C ASN A 163 12.49 9.93 9.63
N ASN A 164 11.97 9.83 8.41
CA ASN A 164 12.12 10.81 7.35
C ASN A 164 10.74 11.16 6.77
N VAL A 165 10.34 10.60 5.62
CA VAL A 165 9.10 10.95 4.93
C VAL A 165 7.86 10.56 5.74
N ALA A 166 7.89 9.47 6.48
CA ALA A 166 6.82 9.02 7.35
C ALA A 166 6.42 10.06 8.41
N GLU A 167 7.38 10.82 8.94
CA GLU A 167 7.11 11.91 9.88
C GLU A 167 6.22 12.98 9.24
N TYR A 168 6.57 13.39 8.01
CA TYR A 168 5.85 14.45 7.30
C TYR A 168 4.51 13.98 6.75
N ILE A 169 4.32 12.68 6.48
CA ILE A 169 2.99 12.11 6.24
C ILE A 169 2.10 12.30 7.47
N ARG A 170 2.60 12.02 8.67
CA ARG A 170 1.84 12.21 9.91
C ARG A 170 1.49 13.68 10.15
N LEU A 171 2.43 14.59 9.90
CA LEU A 171 2.27 16.02 10.11
C LEU A 171 1.35 16.69 9.09
N LYS A 172 0.97 16.03 7.99
CA LYS A 172 0.03 16.59 7.00
C LYS A 172 -1.42 16.73 7.49
N ASN A 173 -1.74 16.39 8.72
CA ASN A 173 -2.99 16.78 9.37
C ASN A 173 -2.93 18.16 10.04
N ASP A 174 -1.73 18.73 10.20
CA ASP A 174 -1.51 20.04 10.82
C ASP A 174 -1.47 21.14 9.73
N PRO A 175 -2.23 22.26 9.91
CA PRO A 175 -2.24 23.40 9.00
C PRO A 175 -0.87 23.98 8.68
N GLU A 176 0.06 23.96 9.63
CA GLU A 176 1.44 24.42 9.42
C GLU A 176 2.13 23.66 8.27
N TYR A 177 1.88 22.36 8.15
CA TYR A 177 2.53 21.50 7.16
C TYR A 177 1.72 21.36 5.87
N TYR A 178 0.41 21.16 5.93
CA TYR A 178 -0.34 20.97 4.68
C TYR A 178 -0.56 22.26 3.91
N ASN A 179 -0.47 23.45 4.53
CA ASN A 179 -0.47 24.74 3.88
C ASN A 179 0.94 25.26 3.53
N ASP A 180 1.99 24.50 3.84
CA ASP A 180 3.34 24.87 3.46
C ASP A 180 3.44 25.10 1.93
N PRO A 181 4.14 26.15 1.46
CA PRO A 181 4.25 26.44 0.02
C PRO A 181 4.81 25.29 -0.84
N VAL A 182 5.55 24.35 -0.25
CA VAL A 182 6.03 23.17 -0.98
C VAL A 182 4.97 22.11 -1.19
N CYS A 183 3.86 22.16 -0.45
CA CYS A 183 2.73 21.24 -0.58
C CYS A 183 1.77 21.67 -1.68
N LYS A 184 1.24 20.69 -2.43
CA LYS A 184 0.29 20.91 -3.54
C LYS A 184 -1.05 20.20 -3.33
N HIS A 185 -1.14 19.30 -2.35
CA HIS A 185 -2.29 18.40 -2.17
C HIS A 185 -3.04 18.60 -0.85
N GLY A 186 -2.67 19.63 -0.06
CA GLY A 186 -3.41 20.01 1.14
C GLY A 186 -3.44 18.95 2.26
N TYR A 187 -4.54 18.93 2.99
CA TYR A 187 -4.76 18.10 4.17
C TYR A 187 -4.74 16.58 3.86
N LEU A 188 -4.17 15.81 4.78
CA LEU A 188 -4.21 14.34 4.79
C LEU A 188 -4.37 13.85 6.24
N ARG A 189 -5.18 12.81 6.46
CA ARG A 189 -5.15 12.01 7.70
C ARG A 189 -3.93 11.11 7.75
N GLY A 190 -2.75 11.74 7.86
CA GLY A 190 -1.47 11.07 7.66
C GLY A 190 -1.17 9.94 8.63
N SER A 191 -1.80 9.91 9.82
CA SER A 191 -1.69 8.79 10.76
C SER A 191 -2.26 7.48 10.19
N GLU A 192 -3.32 7.55 9.37
CA GLU A 192 -3.89 6.36 8.72
C GLU A 192 -2.87 5.76 7.74
N THR A 193 -2.28 6.58 6.88
CA THR A 193 -1.26 6.13 5.92
C THR A 193 0.02 5.64 6.62
N TYR A 194 0.44 6.32 7.68
CA TYR A 194 1.59 5.89 8.48
C TYR A 194 1.36 4.48 9.07
N ASN A 195 0.18 4.25 9.64
CA ASN A 195 -0.17 2.95 10.20
C ASN A 195 -0.29 1.89 9.11
N TYR A 196 -0.92 2.23 7.97
CA TYR A 196 -1.06 1.33 6.82
C TYR A 196 0.28 0.76 6.33
N VAL A 197 1.32 1.58 6.27
CA VAL A 197 2.66 1.14 5.85
C VAL A 197 3.38 0.35 6.95
N ARG A 198 3.05 0.60 8.22
CA ARG A 198 3.68 -0.05 9.36
C ARG A 198 3.09 -1.43 9.69
N GLU A 199 1.81 -1.58 9.50
CA GLU A 199 1.04 -2.82 9.77
C GLU A 199 1.21 -3.86 8.67
#